data_dfadac684868fc2d0494635ee93b9511
#
_entry.id   dfadac684868fc2d0494635ee93b9511
#
_cell.length_a   1.000
_cell.length_b   1.000
_cell.length_c   1.000
_cell.angle_alpha   90.00
_cell.angle_beta   90.00
_cell.angle_gamma   90.00
#
_symmetry.space_group_name_H-M   'P 1'
#
loop_
_entity.id
_entity.type
_entity.pdbx_description
1 polymer ?
#
loop_
_entity_poly.entity_id
_entity_poly.type
_entity_poly.pdbx_seq_one_letter_code
_entity_poly.pdbx_strand_id
1 'polypeptide(L)'
;MPMAISPERPRTGVTRLTGGRLVRGNQLVEEDLWISSVTGKILRSQEVFYDYHVVPDEVLDLKGKILAPGFIDVQFNGAFGFDFSTIPEDMSDYQKGLKRLNRHLVRTGVTSYLPTLPSQRPEVYHKALQHLGPSGSKRNAAEGSESLGAHCEGPFISSSKCGIHSPAVLRSAPNGFADIEACYGAENLREPSAGERPTIAKITAAPEIEGIMSSIPAIKSRGTRFSLGHTEATYEIATSAIQAGATMITHLFNAMLPLHHRNPGIFGVLGKAEGTDRPYYGVISDGIHLHPTTVKIAWNAHPDGFILVTDAMKTVGLPDGVYDGMNGDKWEKKGPLLTREGTDTIAGSSATLIECVSNFWTWSHASIPEVVRAVTATPAEMLGLQDVKGSLKADADADLLVLDAIEGEDGKRSLNVEQVWKFGTKVFDADDETFGV
;
A
#
# COMPACT_ATOMS: atom_id res chain seq x y z
N MET A 1 59.56 -3.33 12.70
CA MET A 1 59.10 -2.67 11.49
C MET A 1 57.63 -2.30 11.77
N PRO A 2 57.18 -1.05 11.64
CA PRO A 2 55.78 -0.73 11.74
C PRO A 2 55.05 -1.37 10.56
N MET A 3 53.97 -2.10 10.84
CA MET A 3 53.08 -2.62 9.79
C MET A 3 52.54 -1.42 8.99
N ALA A 4 52.75 -1.43 7.69
CA ALA A 4 52.13 -0.45 6.79
C ALA A 4 50.61 -0.65 6.88
N ILE A 5 49.92 0.35 7.38
CA ILE A 5 48.45 0.42 7.31
C ILE A 5 48.15 0.55 5.82
N SER A 6 47.59 -0.51 5.22
CA SER A 6 47.06 -0.43 3.86
C SER A 6 46.01 0.69 3.85
N PRO A 7 46.07 1.62 2.87
CA PRO A 7 45.05 2.64 2.77
C PRO A 7 43.66 1.98 2.64
N GLU A 8 42.73 2.38 3.50
CA GLU A 8 41.34 1.91 3.41
C GLU A 8 40.86 2.22 2.00
N ARG A 9 40.31 1.21 1.35
CA ARG A 9 39.72 1.35 0.02
C ARG A 9 38.54 2.30 0.10
N PRO A 10 38.39 3.27 -0.84
CA PRO A 10 37.20 4.11 -0.88
C PRO A 10 35.95 3.24 -1.01
N ARG A 11 34.92 3.52 -0.17
CA ARG A 11 33.64 2.81 -0.23
C ARG A 11 32.92 3.16 -1.51
N THR A 12 32.37 2.15 -2.17
CA THR A 12 31.62 2.28 -3.42
C THR A 12 30.13 2.49 -3.18
N GLY A 13 29.65 2.17 -1.98
CA GLY A 13 28.22 2.15 -1.62
C GLY A 13 27.48 1.00 -2.30
N VAL A 14 28.20 -0.02 -2.80
CA VAL A 14 27.61 -1.15 -3.52
C VAL A 14 27.59 -2.38 -2.63
N THR A 15 26.40 -3.00 -2.52
CA THR A 15 26.20 -4.30 -1.87
C THR A 15 25.77 -5.34 -2.92
N ARG A 16 26.35 -6.53 -2.83
CA ARG A 16 25.94 -7.70 -3.62
C ARG A 16 25.21 -8.68 -2.71
N LEU A 17 23.95 -8.97 -3.06
CA LEU A 17 23.12 -9.99 -2.42
C LEU A 17 23.23 -11.28 -3.23
N THR A 18 23.60 -12.38 -2.59
CA THR A 18 23.88 -13.67 -3.25
C THR A 18 23.19 -14.82 -2.50
N GLY A 19 23.11 -15.99 -3.13
CA GLY A 19 22.59 -17.21 -2.50
C GLY A 19 21.09 -17.14 -2.13
N GLY A 20 20.33 -16.24 -2.73
CA GLY A 20 18.89 -16.09 -2.51
C GLY A 20 18.05 -16.50 -3.71
N ARG A 21 16.75 -16.63 -3.50
CA ARG A 21 15.74 -16.86 -4.55
C ARG A 21 14.98 -15.56 -4.81
N LEU A 22 15.22 -14.93 -5.94
CA LEU A 22 14.66 -13.64 -6.32
C LEU A 22 13.27 -13.80 -6.93
N VAL A 23 12.33 -12.96 -6.52
CA VAL A 23 11.01 -12.87 -7.17
C VAL A 23 11.16 -12.12 -8.50
N ARG A 24 11.08 -12.86 -9.63
CA ARG A 24 11.14 -12.33 -10.98
C ARG A 24 9.88 -12.68 -11.76
N GLY A 25 8.97 -11.72 -11.92
CA GLY A 25 7.65 -11.99 -12.49
C GLY A 25 6.92 -13.07 -11.69
N ASN A 26 6.59 -14.18 -12.34
CA ASN A 26 5.88 -15.31 -11.71
C ASN A 26 6.82 -16.46 -11.28
N GLN A 27 8.11 -16.22 -11.13
CA GLN A 27 9.10 -17.23 -10.81
C GLN A 27 10.01 -16.83 -9.65
N LEU A 28 10.58 -17.83 -8.96
CA LEU A 28 11.72 -17.67 -8.06
C LEU A 28 12.97 -18.08 -8.84
N VAL A 29 13.93 -17.19 -8.96
CA VAL A 29 15.17 -17.36 -9.74
C VAL A 29 16.38 -17.24 -8.83
N GLU A 30 17.32 -18.16 -8.94
CA GLU A 30 18.60 -18.08 -8.22
C GLU A 30 19.58 -17.22 -9.05
N GLU A 31 19.75 -15.99 -8.60
CA GLU A 31 20.69 -15.03 -9.18
C GLU A 31 21.17 -14.04 -8.13
N ASP A 32 22.26 -13.32 -8.41
CA ASP A 32 22.73 -12.25 -7.54
C ASP A 32 22.05 -10.93 -7.87
N LEU A 33 21.80 -10.12 -6.84
CA LEU A 33 21.32 -8.76 -7.00
C LEU A 33 22.36 -7.76 -6.50
N TRP A 34 22.60 -6.72 -7.29
CA TRP A 34 23.51 -5.64 -6.95
C TRP A 34 22.73 -4.36 -6.69
N ILE A 35 23.01 -3.70 -5.60
CA ILE A 35 22.33 -2.47 -5.18
C ILE A 35 23.32 -1.40 -4.79
N SER A 36 22.91 -0.14 -4.89
CA SER A 36 23.72 1.01 -4.48
C SER A 36 22.99 1.83 -3.42
N SER A 37 23.61 2.01 -2.27
CA SER A 37 23.14 2.94 -1.22
C SER A 37 23.37 4.41 -1.59
N VAL A 38 24.26 4.70 -2.55
CA VAL A 38 24.53 6.06 -3.04
C VAL A 38 23.40 6.55 -3.96
N THR A 39 22.96 5.70 -4.90
CA THR A 39 21.89 6.07 -5.84
C THR A 39 20.52 5.65 -5.35
N GLY A 40 20.45 4.74 -4.39
CA GLY A 40 19.23 4.12 -3.90
C GLY A 40 18.60 3.15 -4.90
N LYS A 41 19.38 2.63 -5.87
CA LYS A 41 18.88 1.87 -7.01
C LYS A 41 19.43 0.46 -7.07
N ILE A 42 18.66 -0.41 -7.73
CA ILE A 42 19.15 -1.72 -8.20
C ILE A 42 20.03 -1.48 -9.42
N LEU A 43 21.20 -2.09 -9.41
CA LEU A 43 22.22 -1.92 -10.44
C LEU A 43 22.11 -3.01 -11.52
N ARG A 44 22.61 -2.71 -12.71
CA ARG A 44 22.80 -3.70 -13.79
C ARG A 44 24.03 -4.54 -13.49
N SER A 45 23.83 -5.75 -13.01
CA SER A 45 24.91 -6.61 -12.52
C SER A 45 26.02 -6.84 -13.55
N GLN A 46 25.68 -6.98 -14.84
CA GLN A 46 26.66 -7.17 -15.92
C GLN A 46 27.53 -5.93 -16.11
N GLU A 47 26.94 -4.73 -16.19
CA GLU A 47 27.69 -3.47 -16.34
C GLU A 47 28.61 -3.24 -15.14
N VAL A 48 28.09 -3.43 -13.91
CA VAL A 48 28.86 -3.20 -12.67
C VAL A 48 30.04 -4.17 -12.56
N PHE A 49 29.86 -5.43 -12.93
CA PHE A 49 30.87 -6.44 -12.79
C PHE A 49 31.87 -6.44 -13.96
N TYR A 50 31.39 -6.41 -15.21
CA TYR A 50 32.25 -6.56 -16.39
C TYR A 50 32.78 -5.23 -16.93
N ASP A 51 31.97 -4.20 -16.97
CA ASP A 51 32.37 -2.93 -17.61
C ASP A 51 33.05 -1.99 -16.61
N TYR A 52 32.53 -1.89 -15.40
CA TYR A 52 33.08 -0.98 -14.40
C TYR A 52 34.01 -1.64 -13.38
N HIS A 53 34.11 -2.97 -13.35
CA HIS A 53 34.91 -3.75 -12.41
C HIS A 53 34.74 -3.31 -10.95
N VAL A 54 33.51 -2.95 -10.55
CA VAL A 54 33.20 -2.49 -9.19
C VAL A 54 33.34 -3.68 -8.24
N VAL A 55 34.14 -3.48 -7.20
CA VAL A 55 34.17 -4.43 -6.10
C VAL A 55 33.18 -3.96 -5.05
N PRO A 56 32.18 -4.78 -4.68
CA PRO A 56 31.21 -4.40 -3.67
C PRO A 56 31.89 -4.19 -2.31
N ASP A 57 31.35 -3.28 -1.52
CA ASP A 57 31.79 -3.05 -0.14
C ASP A 57 31.35 -4.20 0.77
N GLU A 58 30.21 -4.81 0.43
CA GLU A 58 29.62 -5.93 1.16
C GLU A 58 29.10 -6.99 0.20
N VAL A 59 29.29 -8.25 0.56
CA VAL A 59 28.65 -9.41 -0.08
C VAL A 59 27.87 -10.15 0.99
N LEU A 60 26.54 -10.18 0.86
CA LEU A 60 25.63 -10.81 1.80
C LEU A 60 25.05 -12.09 1.20
N ASP A 61 25.29 -13.21 1.85
CA ASP A 61 24.67 -14.51 1.53
C ASP A 61 23.29 -14.60 2.18
N LEU A 62 22.24 -14.72 1.37
CA LEU A 62 20.86 -14.83 1.81
C LEU A 62 20.46 -16.26 2.21
N LYS A 63 21.35 -17.23 2.10
CA LYS A 63 21.18 -18.62 2.59
C LYS A 63 19.87 -19.28 2.09
N GLY A 64 19.55 -19.09 0.82
CA GLY A 64 18.35 -19.66 0.20
C GLY A 64 17.03 -18.93 0.52
N LYS A 65 17.05 -17.83 1.29
CA LYS A 65 15.86 -17.02 1.59
C LYS A 65 15.34 -16.32 0.32
N ILE A 66 14.12 -15.82 0.40
CA ILE A 66 13.47 -15.16 -0.72
C ILE A 66 13.81 -13.67 -0.70
N LEU A 67 14.27 -13.16 -1.84
CA LEU A 67 14.43 -11.73 -2.06
C LEU A 67 13.26 -11.19 -2.89
N ALA A 68 12.49 -10.29 -2.31
CA ALA A 68 11.33 -9.69 -2.91
C ALA A 68 11.44 -8.16 -2.97
N PRO A 69 10.69 -7.47 -3.85
CA PRO A 69 10.51 -6.02 -3.77
C PRO A 69 9.83 -5.64 -2.45
N GLY A 70 10.07 -4.43 -1.97
CA GLY A 70 9.37 -3.87 -0.83
C GLY A 70 7.86 -3.79 -1.05
N PHE A 71 7.08 -4.06 -0.02
CA PHE A 71 5.62 -4.05 -0.09
C PHE A 71 5.05 -2.63 -0.21
N ILE A 72 3.92 -2.53 -0.90
CA ILE A 72 3.18 -1.28 -1.15
C ILE A 72 1.75 -1.48 -0.64
N ASP A 73 1.38 -0.77 0.44
CA ASP A 73 0.00 -0.76 0.96
C ASP A 73 -0.76 0.46 0.42
N VAL A 74 -1.76 0.23 -0.42
CA VAL A 74 -2.51 1.31 -1.08
C VAL A 74 -3.80 1.71 -0.37
N GLN A 75 -4.01 1.20 0.86
CA GLN A 75 -5.09 1.61 1.76
C GLN A 75 -4.66 1.38 3.22
N PHE A 76 -4.22 2.45 3.88
CA PHE A 76 -3.60 2.41 5.20
C PHE A 76 -3.92 3.69 5.97
N ASN A 77 -4.76 3.60 7.03
CA ASN A 77 -5.28 4.75 7.80
C ASN A 77 -4.38 5.15 8.97
N GLY A 78 -3.45 4.30 9.36
CA GLY A 78 -2.53 4.56 10.45
C GLY A 78 -2.03 3.30 11.15
N ALA A 79 -1.09 3.46 12.08
CA ALA A 79 -0.56 2.41 12.95
C ALA A 79 0.19 3.00 14.14
N PHE A 80 0.54 2.17 15.12
CA PHE A 80 1.39 2.52 16.26
C PHE A 80 0.91 3.78 17.01
N GLY A 81 -0.43 3.94 17.09
CA GLY A 81 -1.08 5.08 17.73
C GLY A 81 -1.19 6.35 16.88
N PHE A 82 -0.65 6.35 15.65
CA PHE A 82 -0.75 7.49 14.74
C PHE A 82 -1.87 7.29 13.72
N ASP A 83 -2.73 8.30 13.56
CA ASP A 83 -3.87 8.37 12.65
C ASP A 83 -3.71 9.59 11.75
N PHE A 84 -3.75 9.41 10.43
CA PHE A 84 -3.54 10.50 9.47
C PHE A 84 -4.65 11.56 9.51
N SER A 85 -5.84 11.22 9.99
CA SER A 85 -6.97 12.14 10.07
C SER A 85 -7.05 12.90 11.40
N THR A 86 -6.23 12.54 12.39
CA THR A 86 -6.18 13.22 13.68
C THR A 86 -5.22 14.41 13.62
N ILE A 87 -5.78 15.63 13.57
CA ILE A 87 -5.00 16.87 13.47
C ILE A 87 -4.75 17.45 14.85
N PRO A 88 -3.50 17.50 15.35
CA PRO A 88 -3.16 18.14 16.61
C PRO A 88 -3.20 19.67 16.47
N GLU A 89 -3.14 20.38 17.60
CA GLU A 89 -3.03 21.85 17.62
C GLU A 89 -1.69 22.30 16.99
N ASP A 90 -0.59 21.63 17.33
CA ASP A 90 0.73 21.86 16.72
C ASP A 90 1.05 20.83 15.64
N MET A 91 1.14 21.28 14.39
CA MET A 91 1.49 20.43 13.25
C MET A 91 2.92 19.89 13.32
N SER A 92 3.79 20.41 14.17
CA SER A 92 5.11 19.82 14.43
C SER A 92 4.99 18.42 15.06
N ASP A 93 3.98 18.20 15.90
CA ASP A 93 3.73 16.89 16.51
C ASP A 93 3.16 15.89 15.52
N TYR A 94 2.34 16.37 14.56
CA TYR A 94 1.90 15.57 13.43
C TYR A 94 3.09 15.06 12.60
N GLN A 95 4.02 15.95 12.26
CA GLN A 95 5.22 15.60 11.50
C GLN A 95 6.14 14.62 12.25
N LYS A 96 6.32 14.81 13.58
CA LYS A 96 7.08 13.88 14.43
C LYS A 96 6.40 12.49 14.46
N GLY A 97 5.08 12.47 14.63
CA GLY A 97 4.28 11.24 14.62
C GLY A 97 4.40 10.50 13.31
N LEU A 98 4.28 11.21 12.17
CA LEU A 98 4.43 10.65 10.83
C LEU A 98 5.84 10.04 10.61
N LYS A 99 6.91 10.74 11.01
CA LYS A 99 8.27 10.21 10.93
C LYS A 99 8.47 8.97 11.79
N ARG A 100 7.89 8.95 13.00
CA ARG A 100 7.92 7.77 13.86
C ARG A 100 7.17 6.60 13.22
N LEU A 101 5.96 6.83 12.70
CA LEU A 101 5.19 5.84 11.96
C LEU A 101 6.04 5.21 10.84
N ASN A 102 6.65 6.02 9.97
CA ASN A 102 7.42 5.55 8.83
C ASN A 102 8.57 4.63 9.22
N ARG A 103 9.29 4.97 10.31
CA ARG A 103 10.40 4.17 10.83
C ARG A 103 9.94 2.83 11.43
N HIS A 104 8.75 2.78 12.01
CA HIS A 104 8.19 1.54 12.53
C HIS A 104 7.55 0.69 11.43
N LEU A 105 6.84 1.33 10.49
CA LEU A 105 6.11 0.65 9.44
C LEU A 105 7.05 -0.16 8.52
N VAL A 106 8.24 0.35 8.23
CA VAL A 106 9.22 -0.33 7.38
C VAL A 106 9.55 -1.74 7.89
N ARG A 107 9.51 -1.97 9.20
CA ARG A 107 9.78 -3.28 9.83
C ARG A 107 8.74 -4.36 9.49
N THR A 108 7.54 -3.93 9.07
CA THR A 108 6.47 -4.85 8.65
C THR A 108 6.62 -5.29 7.18
N GLY A 109 7.69 -4.85 6.49
CA GLY A 109 7.91 -5.10 5.07
C GLY A 109 7.29 -4.04 4.17
N VAL A 110 6.47 -3.13 4.69
CA VAL A 110 5.88 -2.03 3.91
C VAL A 110 6.93 -0.94 3.74
N THR A 111 7.47 -0.80 2.54
CA THR A 111 8.47 0.24 2.20
C THR A 111 7.83 1.49 1.60
N SER A 112 6.59 1.36 1.10
CA SER A 112 5.83 2.44 0.49
C SER A 112 4.34 2.25 0.77
N TYR A 113 3.58 3.35 0.86
CA TYR A 113 2.15 3.26 1.16
C TYR A 113 1.38 4.50 0.67
N LEU A 114 0.05 4.40 0.63
CA LEU A 114 -0.84 5.55 0.49
C LEU A 114 -1.44 5.88 1.85
N PRO A 115 -1.06 6.99 2.50
CA PRO A 115 -1.73 7.45 3.72
C PRO A 115 -3.19 7.74 3.41
N THR A 116 -4.08 7.00 4.08
CA THR A 116 -5.51 7.05 3.82
C THR A 116 -6.22 7.96 4.80
N LEU A 117 -7.00 8.89 4.28
CA LEU A 117 -7.88 9.77 5.04
C LEU A 117 -9.32 9.32 4.79
N PRO A 118 -10.01 8.74 5.78
CA PRO A 118 -11.44 8.49 5.69
C PRO A 118 -12.22 9.79 5.63
N SER A 119 -13.55 9.70 5.42
CA SER A 119 -14.42 10.88 5.30
C SER A 119 -14.24 11.87 6.44
N GLN A 120 -13.88 13.10 6.09
CA GLN A 120 -13.57 14.19 7.02
C GLN A 120 -14.20 15.51 6.54
N ARG A 121 -14.11 16.52 7.41
CA ARG A 121 -14.41 17.90 7.03
C ARG A 121 -13.26 18.48 6.19
N PRO A 122 -13.52 19.46 5.28
CA PRO A 122 -12.49 20.04 4.42
C PRO A 122 -11.26 20.55 5.16
N GLU A 123 -11.44 21.12 6.35
CA GLU A 123 -10.35 21.68 7.15
C GLU A 123 -9.33 20.63 7.57
N VAL A 124 -9.74 19.37 7.75
CA VAL A 124 -8.87 18.25 8.04
C VAL A 124 -8.03 17.89 6.81
N TYR A 125 -8.67 17.75 5.64
CA TYR A 125 -7.98 17.51 4.39
C TYR A 125 -6.95 18.60 4.07
N HIS A 126 -7.36 19.87 4.16
CA HIS A 126 -6.46 21.00 3.87
C HIS A 126 -5.21 21.03 4.75
N LYS A 127 -5.33 20.62 6.02
CA LYS A 127 -4.18 20.53 6.93
C LYS A 127 -3.33 19.28 6.71
N ALA A 128 -3.96 18.11 6.62
CA ALA A 128 -3.26 16.84 6.53
C ALA A 128 -2.52 16.67 5.20
N LEU A 129 -3.17 17.00 4.07
CA LEU A 129 -2.64 16.74 2.73
C LEU A 129 -1.32 17.47 2.42
N GLN A 130 -1.05 18.59 3.10
CA GLN A 130 0.23 19.29 3.02
C GLN A 130 1.43 18.42 3.46
N HIS A 131 1.17 17.36 4.24
CA HIS A 131 2.19 16.47 4.81
C HIS A 131 2.14 15.05 4.24
N LEU A 132 1.10 14.69 3.48
CA LEU A 132 0.83 13.32 3.06
C LEU A 132 1.11 13.07 1.58
N GLY A 133 1.58 14.06 0.83
CA GLY A 133 2.05 13.89 -0.54
C GLY A 133 3.27 12.96 -0.67
N PRO A 134 3.75 12.70 -1.89
CA PRO A 134 4.92 11.84 -2.12
C PRO A 134 6.16 12.30 -1.37
N SER A 135 6.83 11.42 -0.62
CA SER A 135 7.91 11.78 0.29
C SER A 135 9.30 11.20 -0.06
N GLY A 136 9.38 10.22 -0.96
CA GLY A 136 10.60 9.47 -1.27
C GLY A 136 11.61 10.17 -2.20
N SER A 137 11.40 11.41 -2.61
CA SER A 137 12.22 12.09 -3.64
C SER A 137 13.70 12.22 -3.27
N LYS A 138 14.01 12.39 -1.98
CA LYS A 138 15.39 12.51 -1.45
C LYS A 138 16.10 11.19 -1.24
N ARG A 139 15.42 10.04 -1.42
CA ARG A 139 15.93 8.69 -1.15
C ARG A 139 16.67 8.55 0.16
N ASN A 140 16.14 9.15 1.22
CA ASN A 140 16.69 9.05 2.56
C ASN A 140 16.16 7.81 3.27
N ALA A 141 16.94 6.74 3.31
CA ALA A 141 16.57 5.47 3.93
C ALA A 141 16.24 5.60 5.43
N ALA A 142 16.86 6.52 6.14
CA ALA A 142 16.64 6.74 7.57
C ALA A 142 15.23 7.29 7.91
N GLU A 143 14.49 7.74 6.91
CA GLU A 143 13.09 8.13 7.07
C GLU A 143 12.13 6.94 7.10
N GLY A 144 12.58 5.73 6.72
CA GLY A 144 11.77 4.51 6.70
C GLY A 144 10.84 4.42 5.49
N SER A 145 9.60 4.00 5.70
CA SER A 145 8.58 3.89 4.64
C SER A 145 8.22 5.24 4.06
N GLU A 146 7.90 5.29 2.76
CA GLU A 146 7.53 6.53 2.08
C GLU A 146 6.05 6.59 1.69
N SER A 147 5.48 7.79 1.73
CA SER A 147 4.21 8.06 1.06
C SER A 147 4.42 8.12 -0.45
N LEU A 148 3.53 7.45 -1.20
CA LEU A 148 3.43 7.58 -2.66
C LEU A 148 2.38 8.60 -3.10
N GLY A 149 1.79 9.33 -2.16
CA GLY A 149 0.69 10.26 -2.30
C GLY A 149 -0.51 9.81 -1.47
N ALA A 150 -1.38 10.73 -1.10
CA ALA A 150 -2.52 10.45 -0.23
C ALA A 150 -3.62 9.65 -0.94
N HIS A 151 -4.36 8.87 -0.15
CA HIS A 151 -5.64 8.30 -0.52
C HIS A 151 -6.74 9.02 0.25
N CYS A 152 -7.65 9.69 -0.44
CA CYS A 152 -8.86 10.27 0.17
C CYS A 152 -10.02 9.29 -0.01
N GLU A 153 -10.49 8.68 1.09
CA GLU A 153 -11.59 7.74 1.10
C GLU A 153 -12.89 8.43 1.54
N GLY A 154 -13.69 8.84 0.58
CA GLY A 154 -14.81 9.75 0.78
C GLY A 154 -14.35 11.21 0.94
N PRO A 155 -15.25 12.16 1.24
CA PRO A 155 -16.59 12.01 1.80
C PRO A 155 -17.72 11.84 0.78
N PHE A 156 -17.44 11.71 -0.49
CA PHE A 156 -18.42 11.55 -1.57
C PHE A 156 -18.83 10.08 -1.72
N ILE A 157 -19.42 9.50 -0.68
CA ILE A 157 -19.78 8.09 -0.57
C ILE A 157 -21.25 7.92 -0.21
N SER A 158 -21.81 6.73 -0.47
CA SER A 158 -23.21 6.44 -0.14
C SER A 158 -23.43 6.37 1.37
N SER A 159 -24.46 7.06 1.86
CA SER A 159 -24.82 7.04 3.28
C SER A 159 -25.26 5.66 3.76
N SER A 160 -25.83 4.83 2.88
CA SER A 160 -26.24 3.45 3.18
C SER A 160 -25.04 2.48 3.24
N LYS A 161 -23.89 2.89 2.72
CA LYS A 161 -22.64 2.13 2.64
C LYS A 161 -21.47 2.81 3.36
N CYS A 162 -21.78 3.73 4.28
CA CYS A 162 -20.75 4.54 4.95
C CYS A 162 -19.87 3.75 5.94
N GLY A 163 -20.27 2.56 6.41
CA GLY A 163 -19.49 1.82 7.41
C GLY A 163 -19.26 2.64 8.68
N ILE A 164 -17.98 2.86 9.02
CA ILE A 164 -17.59 3.68 10.18
C ILE A 164 -17.48 5.18 9.85
N HIS A 165 -17.60 5.59 8.58
CA HIS A 165 -17.56 7.00 8.22
C HIS A 165 -18.76 7.72 8.82
N SER A 166 -18.51 8.88 9.44
CA SER A 166 -19.58 9.67 10.06
C SER A 166 -20.53 10.24 8.99
N PRO A 167 -21.85 9.95 9.07
CA PRO A 167 -22.81 10.54 8.15
C PRO A 167 -22.80 12.09 8.13
N ALA A 168 -22.38 12.73 9.23
CA ALA A 168 -22.34 14.18 9.38
C ALA A 168 -21.30 14.88 8.48
N VAL A 169 -20.34 14.16 7.92
CA VAL A 169 -19.31 14.72 7.04
C VAL A 169 -19.47 14.30 5.58
N LEU A 170 -20.44 13.43 5.26
CA LEU A 170 -20.70 13.00 3.89
C LEU A 170 -21.18 14.17 3.02
N ARG A 171 -20.82 14.12 1.73
CA ARG A 171 -21.06 15.19 0.77
C ARG A 171 -21.52 14.66 -0.58
N SER A 172 -22.22 15.51 -1.32
CA SER A 172 -22.39 15.41 -2.77
C SER A 172 -21.61 16.53 -3.47
N ALA A 173 -21.53 16.47 -4.79
CA ALA A 173 -20.78 17.42 -5.61
C ALA A 173 -21.69 18.02 -6.71
N PRO A 174 -22.78 18.76 -6.36
CA PRO A 174 -23.74 19.29 -7.33
C PRO A 174 -23.08 20.22 -8.37
N ASN A 175 -21.96 20.88 -8.02
CA ASN A 175 -21.16 21.67 -8.97
C ASN A 175 -20.03 20.84 -9.61
N GLY A 176 -20.07 19.50 -9.52
CA GLY A 176 -19.09 18.58 -10.08
C GLY A 176 -17.71 18.73 -9.45
N PHE A 177 -16.68 18.76 -10.31
CA PHE A 177 -15.29 18.77 -9.85
C PHE A 177 -14.92 19.98 -8.96
N ALA A 178 -15.60 21.11 -9.12
CA ALA A 178 -15.36 22.29 -8.26
C ALA A 178 -15.64 22.03 -6.77
N ASP A 179 -16.67 21.23 -6.46
CA ASP A 179 -16.95 20.84 -5.07
C ASP A 179 -15.89 19.87 -4.51
N ILE A 180 -15.31 19.04 -5.37
CA ILE A 180 -14.22 18.13 -5.01
C ILE A 180 -12.95 18.94 -4.71
N GLU A 181 -12.64 19.93 -5.55
CA GLU A 181 -11.51 20.86 -5.30
C GLU A 181 -11.72 21.66 -4.00
N ALA A 182 -12.92 22.16 -3.77
CA ALA A 182 -13.23 22.87 -2.53
C ALA A 182 -13.09 21.97 -1.29
N CYS A 183 -13.40 20.68 -1.42
CA CYS A 183 -13.30 19.71 -0.32
C CYS A 183 -11.84 19.36 0.02
N TYR A 184 -11.02 19.06 -0.99
CA TYR A 184 -9.66 18.59 -0.75
C TYR A 184 -8.59 19.67 -0.84
N GLY A 185 -8.93 20.88 -1.30
CA GLY A 185 -8.01 21.97 -1.63
C GLY A 185 -7.52 21.88 -3.07
N ALA A 186 -7.70 22.96 -3.84
CA ALA A 186 -7.31 23.00 -5.27
C ALA A 186 -5.81 22.75 -5.47
N GLU A 187 -4.97 23.18 -4.52
CA GLU A 187 -3.53 22.96 -4.51
C GLU A 187 -3.15 21.47 -4.45
N ASN A 188 -3.98 20.63 -3.83
CA ASN A 188 -3.75 19.18 -3.70
C ASN A 188 -4.24 18.39 -4.93
N LEU A 189 -5.06 19.03 -5.78
CA LEU A 189 -5.61 18.48 -7.02
C LEU A 189 -5.09 19.19 -8.29
N ARG A 190 -4.01 19.98 -8.17
CA ARG A 190 -3.37 20.59 -9.33
C ARG A 190 -2.81 19.53 -10.28
N GLU A 191 -2.74 19.84 -11.56
CA GLU A 191 -2.01 19.01 -12.50
C GLU A 191 -0.53 18.93 -12.10
N PRO A 192 0.03 17.72 -11.92
CA PRO A 192 1.45 17.60 -11.59
C PRO A 192 2.31 18.06 -12.78
N SER A 193 3.42 18.73 -12.48
CA SER A 193 4.44 19.05 -13.48
C SER A 193 5.09 17.77 -14.01
N ALA A 194 5.80 17.85 -15.13
CA ALA A 194 6.48 16.70 -15.70
C ALA A 194 7.46 16.08 -14.70
N GLY A 195 7.26 14.79 -14.38
CA GLY A 195 8.03 14.03 -13.40
C GLY A 195 7.59 14.19 -11.95
N GLU A 196 6.63 15.05 -11.65
CA GLU A 196 6.01 15.11 -10.32
C GLU A 196 4.90 14.07 -10.19
N ARG A 197 4.65 13.64 -8.96
CA ARG A 197 3.49 12.81 -8.60
C ARG A 197 2.42 13.68 -7.95
N PRO A 198 1.13 13.36 -8.11
CA PRO A 198 0.05 14.11 -7.48
C PRO A 198 0.11 13.99 -5.94
N THR A 199 -0.29 15.03 -5.24
CA THR A 199 -0.43 14.99 -3.77
C THR A 199 -1.47 13.93 -3.38
N ILE A 200 -2.61 13.90 -4.06
CA ILE A 200 -3.64 12.87 -3.90
C ILE A 200 -3.45 11.81 -5.00
N ALA A 201 -2.89 10.67 -4.63
CA ALA A 201 -2.66 9.57 -5.57
C ALA A 201 -3.94 8.80 -5.90
N LYS A 202 -4.89 8.71 -4.94
CA LYS A 202 -6.14 7.97 -5.08
C LYS A 202 -7.30 8.67 -4.38
N ILE A 203 -8.46 8.66 -5.02
CA ILE A 203 -9.75 9.06 -4.43
C ILE A 203 -10.70 7.87 -4.50
N THR A 204 -11.31 7.51 -3.37
CA THR A 204 -12.43 6.57 -3.31
C THR A 204 -13.72 7.36 -3.17
N ALA A 205 -14.66 7.13 -4.08
CA ALA A 205 -16.00 7.72 -4.04
C ALA A 205 -17.04 6.80 -4.68
N ALA A 206 -18.32 7.08 -4.40
CA ALA A 206 -19.46 6.39 -4.98
C ALA A 206 -19.90 7.11 -6.26
N PRO A 207 -19.83 6.45 -7.42
CA PRO A 207 -20.13 7.10 -8.71
C PRO A 207 -21.58 7.53 -8.87
N GLU A 208 -22.52 6.95 -8.11
CA GLU A 208 -23.93 7.33 -8.09
C GLU A 208 -24.21 8.62 -7.29
N ILE A 209 -23.27 9.09 -6.49
CA ILE A 209 -23.41 10.37 -5.78
C ILE A 209 -23.39 11.52 -6.80
N GLU A 210 -24.29 12.47 -6.62
CA GLU A 210 -24.46 13.62 -7.52
C GLU A 210 -23.12 14.31 -7.80
N GLY A 211 -22.85 14.52 -9.10
CA GLY A 211 -21.66 15.19 -9.62
C GLY A 211 -20.39 14.34 -9.67
N ILE A 212 -20.36 13.15 -9.05
CA ILE A 212 -19.14 12.32 -9.00
C ILE A 212 -18.84 11.65 -10.34
N MET A 213 -19.82 11.00 -10.99
CA MET A 213 -19.63 10.35 -12.28
C MET A 213 -19.04 11.32 -13.32
N SER A 214 -19.57 12.53 -13.41
CA SER A 214 -19.09 13.54 -14.35
C SER A 214 -17.71 14.11 -14.02
N SER A 215 -17.27 13.96 -12.76
CA SER A 215 -15.98 14.46 -12.28
C SER A 215 -14.80 13.47 -12.48
N ILE A 216 -15.09 12.19 -12.77
CA ILE A 216 -14.05 11.15 -12.94
C ILE A 216 -12.99 11.55 -14.00
N PRO A 217 -13.35 12.05 -15.19
CA PRO A 217 -12.35 12.47 -16.19
C PRO A 217 -11.43 13.60 -15.69
N ALA A 218 -11.98 14.56 -14.93
CA ALA A 218 -11.19 15.65 -14.36
C ALA A 218 -10.24 15.17 -13.26
N ILE A 219 -10.67 14.24 -12.41
CA ILE A 219 -9.81 13.59 -11.40
C ILE A 219 -8.65 12.84 -12.09
N LYS A 220 -8.96 12.06 -13.13
CA LYS A 220 -7.97 11.31 -13.91
C LYS A 220 -6.94 12.23 -14.56
N SER A 221 -7.36 13.37 -15.13
CA SER A 221 -6.45 14.32 -15.78
C SER A 221 -5.44 14.95 -14.80
N ARG A 222 -5.72 14.93 -13.49
CA ARG A 222 -4.79 15.35 -12.41
C ARG A 222 -3.80 14.25 -12.03
N GLY A 223 -3.79 13.10 -12.72
CA GLY A 223 -2.94 11.95 -12.38
C GLY A 223 -3.45 11.16 -11.18
N THR A 224 -4.58 11.53 -10.60
CA THR A 224 -5.20 10.87 -9.46
C THR A 224 -6.01 9.65 -9.92
N ARG A 225 -5.83 8.50 -9.25
CA ARG A 225 -6.61 7.28 -9.53
C ARG A 225 -7.99 7.40 -8.90
N PHE A 226 -9.05 7.12 -9.68
CA PHE A 226 -10.40 7.02 -9.14
C PHE A 226 -10.72 5.56 -8.80
N SER A 227 -11.18 5.34 -7.57
CA SER A 227 -11.55 4.03 -7.04
C SER A 227 -13.02 4.01 -6.63
N LEU A 228 -13.77 3.00 -7.07
CA LEU A 228 -15.15 2.79 -6.64
C LEU A 228 -15.14 2.18 -5.23
N GLY A 229 -15.87 2.76 -4.31
CA GLY A 229 -16.02 2.21 -2.96
C GLY A 229 -17.12 2.91 -2.18
N HIS A 230 -17.60 2.27 -1.10
CA HIS A 230 -18.70 2.78 -0.28
C HIS A 230 -19.92 3.17 -1.12
N THR A 231 -20.43 2.25 -1.95
CA THR A 231 -21.31 2.56 -3.07
C THR A 231 -22.42 1.53 -3.23
N GLU A 232 -23.56 1.98 -3.73
CA GLU A 232 -24.68 1.13 -4.19
C GLU A 232 -24.67 0.96 -5.72
N ALA A 233 -23.53 1.21 -6.37
CA ALA A 233 -23.40 1.06 -7.82
C ALA A 233 -23.82 -0.33 -8.30
N THR A 234 -24.70 -0.36 -9.30
CA THR A 234 -25.00 -1.56 -10.07
C THR A 234 -23.85 -1.89 -11.02
N TYR A 235 -23.96 -3.04 -11.70
CA TYR A 235 -23.00 -3.41 -12.74
C TYR A 235 -22.88 -2.34 -13.84
N GLU A 236 -24.00 -1.74 -14.26
CA GLU A 236 -24.07 -0.72 -15.30
C GLU A 236 -23.40 0.59 -14.83
N ILE A 237 -23.67 1.02 -13.61
CA ILE A 237 -23.06 2.23 -13.02
C ILE A 237 -21.55 2.02 -12.88
N ALA A 238 -21.11 0.88 -12.36
CA ALA A 238 -19.69 0.55 -12.24
C ALA A 238 -18.99 0.50 -13.61
N THR A 239 -19.65 -0.09 -14.62
CA THR A 239 -19.14 -0.13 -15.99
C THR A 239 -18.99 1.27 -16.57
N SER A 240 -19.99 2.15 -16.38
CA SER A 240 -19.94 3.54 -16.82
C SER A 240 -18.81 4.32 -16.14
N ALA A 241 -18.59 4.10 -14.83
CA ALA A 241 -17.49 4.72 -14.10
C ALA A 241 -16.11 4.29 -14.63
N ILE A 242 -15.93 3.00 -14.95
CA ILE A 242 -14.70 2.49 -15.57
C ILE A 242 -14.49 3.13 -16.96
N GLN A 243 -15.52 3.24 -17.77
CA GLN A 243 -15.46 3.93 -19.06
C GLN A 243 -15.11 5.42 -18.92
N ALA A 244 -15.58 6.07 -17.84
CA ALA A 244 -15.23 7.45 -17.52
C ALA A 244 -13.78 7.60 -17.03
N GLY A 245 -13.13 6.51 -16.61
CA GLY A 245 -11.72 6.51 -16.23
C GLY A 245 -11.42 5.99 -14.82
N ALA A 246 -12.40 5.40 -14.12
CA ALA A 246 -12.12 4.69 -12.88
C ALA A 246 -11.24 3.46 -13.14
N THR A 247 -10.24 3.25 -12.28
CA THR A 247 -9.22 2.21 -12.48
C THR A 247 -9.13 1.22 -11.34
N MET A 248 -9.83 1.44 -10.22
CA MET A 248 -9.74 0.60 -9.04
C MET A 248 -11.10 0.43 -8.34
N ILE A 249 -11.22 -0.64 -7.58
CA ILE A 249 -12.29 -0.90 -6.61
C ILE A 249 -11.65 -0.97 -5.22
N THR A 250 -12.17 -0.22 -4.29
CA THR A 250 -11.71 -0.16 -2.90
C THR A 250 -12.30 -1.35 -2.13
N HIS A 251 -11.49 -2.05 -1.34
CA HIS A 251 -11.85 -3.18 -0.44
C HIS A 251 -13.08 -3.98 -0.90
N LEU A 252 -12.91 -4.64 -2.07
CA LEU A 252 -13.95 -5.42 -2.75
C LEU A 252 -14.77 -6.26 -1.77
N PHE A 253 -16.10 -6.29 -1.95
CA PHE A 253 -17.16 -6.88 -1.11
C PHE A 253 -17.54 -6.07 0.13
N ASN A 254 -16.68 -5.20 0.64
CA ASN A 254 -16.98 -4.39 1.81
C ASN A 254 -17.67 -3.08 1.38
N ALA A 255 -18.70 -2.67 2.12
CA ALA A 255 -19.45 -1.43 1.87
C ALA A 255 -19.96 -1.27 0.41
N MET A 256 -20.50 -2.33 -0.17
CA MET A 256 -21.11 -2.34 -1.53
C MET A 256 -22.30 -3.29 -1.60
N LEU A 257 -22.96 -3.33 -2.76
CA LEU A 257 -24.04 -4.28 -3.00
C LEU A 257 -23.48 -5.69 -3.13
N PRO A 258 -24.16 -6.72 -2.59
CA PRO A 258 -23.73 -8.11 -2.72
C PRO A 258 -23.88 -8.60 -4.15
N LEU A 259 -23.06 -9.61 -4.53
CA LEU A 259 -23.21 -10.35 -5.79
C LEU A 259 -24.57 -11.03 -5.86
N HIS A 260 -25.33 -10.76 -6.91
CA HIS A 260 -26.53 -11.49 -7.25
C HIS A 260 -26.44 -12.06 -8.67
N HIS A 261 -26.90 -13.28 -8.89
CA HIS A 261 -26.71 -14.02 -10.14
C HIS A 261 -27.28 -13.35 -11.42
N ARG A 262 -28.23 -12.41 -11.30
CA ARG A 262 -28.78 -11.59 -12.41
C ARG A 262 -28.35 -10.13 -12.35
N ASN A 263 -27.88 -9.66 -11.21
CA ASN A 263 -27.33 -8.31 -11.03
C ASN A 263 -26.05 -8.43 -10.23
N PRO A 264 -24.91 -8.67 -10.89
CA PRO A 264 -23.67 -9.02 -10.20
C PRO A 264 -23.00 -7.83 -9.48
N GLY A 265 -23.57 -6.63 -9.55
CA GLY A 265 -23.01 -5.44 -8.92
C GLY A 265 -21.59 -5.13 -9.38
N ILE A 266 -20.80 -4.49 -8.53
CA ILE A 266 -19.41 -4.15 -8.84
C ILE A 266 -18.54 -5.40 -9.09
N PHE A 267 -18.77 -6.49 -8.36
CA PHE A 267 -18.00 -7.73 -8.57
C PHE A 267 -18.09 -8.23 -10.02
N GLY A 268 -19.23 -8.02 -10.67
CA GLY A 268 -19.45 -8.46 -12.04
C GLY A 268 -18.49 -7.87 -13.06
N VAL A 269 -17.91 -6.68 -12.81
CA VAL A 269 -16.96 -6.07 -13.76
C VAL A 269 -15.63 -6.81 -13.83
N LEU A 270 -15.28 -7.61 -12.83
CA LEU A 270 -14.09 -8.46 -12.85
C LEU A 270 -14.24 -9.65 -13.82
N GLY A 271 -15.47 -10.07 -14.13
CA GLY A 271 -15.78 -11.16 -15.04
C GLY A 271 -15.81 -10.77 -16.53
N LYS A 272 -15.41 -9.52 -16.89
CA LYS A 272 -15.31 -9.11 -18.30
C LYS A 272 -14.25 -9.95 -19.02
N ALA A 273 -14.40 -10.06 -20.35
CA ALA A 273 -13.43 -10.78 -21.19
C ALA A 273 -12.01 -10.20 -21.06
N GLU A 274 -11.00 -11.05 -21.22
CA GLU A 274 -9.61 -10.62 -21.30
C GLU A 274 -9.43 -9.59 -22.41
N GLY A 275 -8.53 -8.62 -22.19
CA GLY A 275 -8.28 -7.51 -23.12
C GLY A 275 -9.30 -6.37 -23.03
N THR A 276 -10.28 -6.44 -22.12
CA THR A 276 -11.16 -5.30 -21.80
C THR A 276 -10.63 -4.59 -20.55
N ASP A 277 -11.02 -3.32 -20.35
CA ASP A 277 -10.65 -2.53 -19.18
C ASP A 277 -11.28 -3.13 -17.91
N ARG A 278 -10.54 -4.04 -17.27
CA ARG A 278 -10.86 -4.57 -15.93
C ARG A 278 -10.13 -3.76 -14.88
N PRO A 279 -10.82 -3.28 -13.84
CA PRO A 279 -10.17 -2.48 -12.80
C PRO A 279 -9.29 -3.33 -11.90
N TYR A 280 -8.26 -2.72 -11.32
CA TYR A 280 -7.61 -3.23 -10.12
C TYR A 280 -8.62 -3.25 -8.96
N TYR A 281 -8.35 -4.04 -7.92
CA TYR A 281 -9.23 -4.06 -6.75
C TYR A 281 -8.46 -4.44 -5.48
N GLY A 282 -8.76 -3.74 -4.40
CA GLY A 282 -8.23 -4.02 -3.08
C GLY A 282 -9.00 -5.13 -2.37
N VAL A 283 -8.31 -5.98 -1.64
CA VAL A 283 -8.90 -7.04 -0.81
C VAL A 283 -8.25 -7.05 0.55
N ILE A 284 -9.06 -7.02 1.62
CA ILE A 284 -8.60 -7.14 3.01
C ILE A 284 -8.58 -8.62 3.37
N SER A 285 -7.40 -9.18 3.59
CA SER A 285 -7.19 -10.62 3.85
C SER A 285 -6.79 -10.88 5.31
N ASP A 286 -7.47 -10.23 6.24
CA ASP A 286 -7.22 -10.34 7.70
C ASP A 286 -7.97 -11.51 8.37
N GLY A 287 -8.87 -12.19 7.65
CA GLY A 287 -9.71 -13.29 8.17
C GLY A 287 -10.94 -12.82 8.96
N ILE A 288 -11.19 -11.50 8.94
CA ILE A 288 -12.31 -10.85 9.64
C ILE A 288 -13.28 -10.24 8.63
N HIS A 289 -12.78 -9.39 7.74
CA HIS A 289 -13.58 -8.71 6.71
C HIS A 289 -14.15 -9.67 5.68
N LEU A 290 -13.38 -10.70 5.31
CA LEU A 290 -13.77 -11.66 4.29
C LEU A 290 -13.48 -13.10 4.72
N HIS A 291 -14.40 -14.00 4.34
CA HIS A 291 -14.17 -15.43 4.46
C HIS A 291 -13.02 -15.86 3.51
N PRO A 292 -12.12 -16.77 3.89
CA PRO A 292 -11.01 -17.24 3.05
C PRO A 292 -11.43 -17.66 1.63
N THR A 293 -12.56 -18.35 1.50
CA THR A 293 -13.11 -18.76 0.19
C THR A 293 -13.48 -17.56 -0.68
N THR A 294 -14.00 -16.48 -0.08
CA THR A 294 -14.37 -15.24 -0.80
C THR A 294 -13.12 -14.55 -1.37
N VAL A 295 -12.04 -14.51 -0.59
CA VAL A 295 -10.74 -13.99 -1.06
C VAL A 295 -10.24 -14.79 -2.28
N LYS A 296 -10.32 -16.13 -2.21
CA LYS A 296 -9.94 -17.01 -3.33
C LYS A 296 -10.81 -16.83 -4.57
N ILE A 297 -12.12 -16.64 -4.40
CA ILE A 297 -13.04 -16.38 -5.52
C ILE A 297 -12.68 -15.05 -6.19
N ALA A 298 -12.41 -14.02 -5.42
CA ALA A 298 -11.99 -12.71 -5.95
C ALA A 298 -10.71 -12.85 -6.78
N TRP A 299 -9.67 -13.48 -6.21
CA TRP A 299 -8.41 -13.69 -6.91
C TRP A 299 -8.58 -14.47 -8.21
N ASN A 300 -9.33 -15.57 -8.19
CA ASN A 300 -9.60 -16.39 -9.38
C ASN A 300 -10.38 -15.63 -10.47
N ALA A 301 -11.20 -14.64 -10.10
CA ALA A 301 -11.96 -13.85 -11.06
C ALA A 301 -11.06 -12.93 -11.90
N HIS A 302 -10.02 -12.35 -11.30
CA HIS A 302 -9.10 -11.44 -11.99
C HIS A 302 -7.75 -11.34 -11.25
N PRO A 303 -6.84 -12.31 -11.39
CA PRO A 303 -5.57 -12.35 -10.66
C PRO A 303 -4.67 -11.13 -10.92
N ASP A 304 -4.67 -10.62 -12.16
CA ASP A 304 -3.80 -9.51 -12.57
C ASP A 304 -4.19 -8.15 -11.95
N GLY A 305 -5.44 -8.00 -11.53
CA GLY A 305 -5.92 -6.79 -10.85
C GLY A 305 -5.96 -6.90 -9.33
N PHE A 306 -5.62 -8.06 -8.75
CA PHE A 306 -5.73 -8.34 -7.32
C PHE A 306 -4.65 -7.60 -6.53
N ILE A 307 -5.06 -6.81 -5.55
CA ILE A 307 -4.18 -6.08 -4.62
C ILE A 307 -4.59 -6.40 -3.19
N LEU A 308 -3.66 -6.85 -2.37
CA LEU A 308 -3.89 -6.93 -0.93
C LEU A 308 -3.69 -5.56 -0.30
N VAL A 309 -4.61 -5.20 0.58
CA VAL A 309 -4.56 -3.98 1.39
C VAL A 309 -4.85 -4.34 2.84
N THR A 310 -4.38 -3.51 3.76
CA THR A 310 -4.70 -3.71 5.16
C THR A 310 -5.99 -3.04 5.58
N ASP A 311 -6.28 -1.87 5.05
CA ASP A 311 -7.25 -0.94 5.62
C ASP A 311 -7.05 -0.75 7.13
N ALA A 312 -5.75 -0.75 7.52
CA ALA A 312 -5.32 -0.76 8.89
C ALA A 312 -5.55 0.59 9.56
N MET A 313 -5.98 0.51 10.82
CA MET A 313 -6.21 1.65 11.70
C MET A 313 -5.03 1.85 12.65
N LYS A 314 -5.01 3.00 13.35
CA LYS A 314 -3.93 3.37 14.30
C LYS A 314 -3.62 2.34 15.38
N THR A 315 -4.47 1.33 15.57
CA THR A 315 -4.33 0.28 16.58
C THR A 315 -3.37 -0.84 16.20
N VAL A 316 -2.91 -0.91 14.95
CA VAL A 316 -1.82 -1.84 14.56
C VAL A 316 -0.60 -1.62 15.43
N GLY A 317 -0.02 -2.70 15.93
CA GLY A 317 1.15 -2.66 16.82
C GLY A 317 0.88 -2.24 18.27
N LEU A 318 -0.37 -1.91 18.60
CA LEU A 318 -0.77 -1.63 19.99
C LEU A 318 -1.30 -2.89 20.69
N PRO A 319 -1.23 -2.98 22.04
CA PRO A 319 -1.84 -4.06 22.82
C PRO A 319 -3.36 -4.16 22.60
N ASP A 320 -3.96 -5.26 23.00
CA ASP A 320 -5.42 -5.38 23.07
C ASP A 320 -5.98 -4.41 24.14
N GLY A 321 -7.14 -3.82 23.85
CA GLY A 321 -7.75 -2.82 24.71
C GLY A 321 -8.73 -1.91 24.00
N VAL A 322 -9.20 -0.88 24.71
CA VAL A 322 -10.12 0.12 24.20
C VAL A 322 -9.36 1.40 23.86
N TYR A 323 -9.61 1.93 22.67
CA TYR A 323 -8.95 3.10 22.11
C TYR A 323 -9.96 4.15 21.66
N ASP A 324 -9.55 5.41 21.67
CA ASP A 324 -10.32 6.47 21.03
C ASP A 324 -10.41 6.23 19.53
N GLY A 325 -11.62 6.19 19.00
CA GLY A 325 -11.91 6.08 17.59
C GLY A 325 -12.06 7.44 16.89
N MET A 326 -12.58 7.42 15.67
CA MET A 326 -12.94 8.63 14.95
C MET A 326 -14.24 9.24 15.50
N ASN A 327 -14.38 10.56 15.43
CA ASN A 327 -15.59 11.29 15.74
C ASN A 327 -16.16 11.04 17.16
N GLY A 328 -15.32 10.68 18.12
CA GLY A 328 -15.71 10.40 19.51
C GLY A 328 -16.15 8.97 19.78
N ASP A 329 -16.08 8.08 18.79
CA ASP A 329 -16.30 6.64 18.99
C ASP A 329 -15.19 6.05 19.89
N LYS A 330 -15.50 4.89 20.47
CA LYS A 330 -14.51 4.02 21.13
C LYS A 330 -14.39 2.74 20.32
N TRP A 331 -13.17 2.25 20.19
CA TRP A 331 -12.87 1.02 19.46
C TRP A 331 -12.25 -0.01 20.41
N GLU A 332 -12.73 -1.25 20.37
CA GLU A 332 -12.18 -2.38 21.09
C GLU A 332 -11.31 -3.23 20.15
N LYS A 333 -10.04 -3.40 20.52
CA LYS A 333 -9.08 -4.24 19.80
C LYS A 333 -8.91 -5.58 20.50
N LYS A 334 -9.04 -6.67 19.75
CA LYS A 334 -8.74 -8.06 20.17
C LYS A 334 -7.97 -8.76 19.05
N GLY A 335 -6.65 -8.84 19.18
CA GLY A 335 -5.79 -9.30 18.10
C GLY A 335 -5.95 -8.44 16.84
N PRO A 336 -6.20 -9.04 15.67
CA PRO A 336 -6.44 -8.27 14.43
C PRO A 336 -7.85 -7.67 14.37
N LEU A 337 -8.80 -8.14 15.18
CA LEU A 337 -10.19 -7.65 15.22
C LEU A 337 -10.26 -6.28 15.88
N LEU A 338 -10.88 -5.33 15.17
CA LEU A 338 -11.20 -4.01 15.69
C LEU A 338 -12.69 -3.74 15.49
N THR A 339 -13.42 -3.51 16.58
CA THR A 339 -14.86 -3.23 16.55
C THR A 339 -15.18 -1.93 17.28
N ARG A 340 -16.31 -1.31 16.94
CA ARG A 340 -16.88 -0.26 17.79
C ARG A 340 -17.25 -0.86 19.13
N GLU A 341 -16.80 -0.25 20.24
CA GLU A 341 -17.02 -0.72 21.59
C GLU A 341 -18.49 -1.09 21.85
N GLY A 342 -18.71 -2.29 22.39
CA GLY A 342 -20.05 -2.80 22.72
C GLY A 342 -20.90 -3.21 21.51
N THR A 343 -20.33 -3.32 20.30
CA THR A 343 -21.03 -3.74 19.09
C THR A 343 -20.19 -4.73 18.27
N ASP A 344 -20.83 -5.41 17.30
CA ASP A 344 -20.14 -6.26 16.31
C ASP A 344 -19.74 -5.49 15.05
N THR A 345 -19.87 -4.16 15.04
CA THR A 345 -19.52 -3.34 13.87
C THR A 345 -18.00 -3.26 13.72
N ILE A 346 -17.47 -3.81 12.63
CA ILE A 346 -16.04 -3.75 12.31
C ILE A 346 -15.65 -2.29 12.06
N ALA A 347 -14.58 -1.85 12.73
CA ALA A 347 -14.07 -0.47 12.67
C ALA A 347 -12.75 -0.36 11.89
N GLY A 348 -12.56 -1.21 10.89
CA GLY A 348 -11.33 -1.36 10.13
C GLY A 348 -10.48 -2.54 10.61
N SER A 349 -9.25 -2.64 10.11
CA SER A 349 -8.34 -3.74 10.44
C SER A 349 -7.29 -3.31 11.46
N SER A 350 -6.79 -4.27 12.23
CA SER A 350 -5.58 -4.13 13.06
C SER A 350 -4.49 -5.14 12.65
N ALA A 351 -4.57 -5.67 11.42
CA ALA A 351 -3.59 -6.58 10.84
C ALA A 351 -2.51 -5.81 10.07
N THR A 352 -1.31 -6.39 10.03
CA THR A 352 -0.22 -5.94 9.17
C THR A 352 -0.35 -6.52 7.76
N LEU A 353 0.29 -5.90 6.77
CA LEU A 353 0.23 -6.38 5.38
C LEU A 353 0.87 -7.77 5.23
N ILE A 354 1.94 -8.08 5.97
CA ILE A 354 2.58 -9.41 5.93
C ILE A 354 1.66 -10.51 6.47
N GLU A 355 0.81 -10.20 7.47
CA GLU A 355 -0.21 -11.13 7.94
C GLU A 355 -1.28 -11.37 6.88
N CYS A 356 -1.75 -10.31 6.19
CA CYS A 356 -2.67 -10.43 5.06
C CYS A 356 -2.07 -11.28 3.92
N VAL A 357 -0.79 -11.10 3.61
CA VAL A 357 -0.04 -11.86 2.61
C VAL A 357 0.03 -13.34 3.01
N SER A 358 0.36 -13.64 4.26
CA SER A 358 0.46 -15.01 4.79
C SER A 358 -0.90 -15.73 4.78
N ASN A 359 -1.95 -15.04 5.16
CA ASN A 359 -3.32 -15.53 5.10
C ASN A 359 -3.74 -15.86 3.65
N PHE A 360 -3.51 -14.93 2.73
CA PHE A 360 -3.81 -15.14 1.32
C PHE A 360 -3.02 -16.32 0.75
N TRP A 361 -1.74 -16.46 1.06
CA TRP A 361 -0.93 -17.59 0.63
C TRP A 361 -1.49 -18.92 1.14
N THR A 362 -1.88 -18.97 2.41
CA THR A 362 -2.52 -20.15 3.01
C THR A 362 -3.82 -20.53 2.30
N TRP A 363 -4.69 -19.55 2.02
CA TRP A 363 -6.05 -19.81 1.53
C TRP A 363 -6.13 -20.01 0.02
N SER A 364 -5.30 -19.34 -0.75
CA SER A 364 -5.34 -19.38 -2.21
C SER A 364 -4.61 -20.57 -2.81
N HIS A 365 -3.58 -21.07 -2.15
CA HIS A 365 -2.57 -21.97 -2.69
C HIS A 365 -1.81 -21.37 -3.90
N ALA A 366 -1.81 -20.04 -4.05
CA ALA A 366 -1.00 -19.35 -5.05
C ALA A 366 0.49 -19.58 -4.78
N SER A 367 1.31 -19.46 -5.80
CA SER A 367 2.78 -19.46 -5.64
C SER A 367 3.26 -18.20 -4.90
N ILE A 368 4.43 -18.28 -4.28
CA ILE A 368 5.01 -17.12 -3.57
C ILE A 368 5.15 -15.89 -4.50
N PRO A 369 5.63 -16.00 -5.76
CA PRO A 369 5.64 -14.86 -6.67
C PRO A 369 4.27 -14.23 -6.92
N GLU A 370 3.20 -15.03 -7.06
CA GLU A 370 1.84 -14.50 -7.24
C GLU A 370 1.35 -13.77 -6.00
N VAL A 371 1.63 -14.32 -4.81
CA VAL A 371 1.28 -13.69 -3.54
C VAL A 371 2.01 -12.37 -3.33
N VAL A 372 3.31 -12.34 -3.60
CA VAL A 372 4.15 -11.14 -3.50
C VAL A 372 3.75 -10.09 -4.53
N ARG A 373 3.36 -10.50 -5.75
CA ARG A 373 2.88 -9.60 -6.79
C ARG A 373 1.69 -8.76 -6.33
N ALA A 374 0.78 -9.33 -5.53
CA ALA A 374 -0.41 -8.65 -5.02
C ALA A 374 -0.10 -7.46 -4.10
N VAL A 375 1.11 -7.37 -3.57
CA VAL A 375 1.58 -6.29 -2.66
C VAL A 375 2.81 -5.54 -3.19
N THR A 376 3.22 -5.81 -4.43
CA THR A 376 4.42 -5.19 -5.04
C THR A 376 4.13 -4.70 -6.45
N ALA A 377 4.20 -5.58 -7.47
CA ALA A 377 4.06 -5.20 -8.87
C ALA A 377 2.65 -4.68 -9.19
N THR A 378 1.59 -5.37 -8.75
CA THR A 378 0.21 -4.97 -9.05
C THR A 378 -0.14 -3.58 -8.49
N PRO A 379 0.11 -3.23 -7.20
CA PRO A 379 -0.11 -1.87 -6.73
C PRO A 379 0.80 -0.83 -7.39
N ALA A 380 2.04 -1.18 -7.76
CA ALA A 380 2.92 -0.29 -8.51
C ALA A 380 2.37 0.01 -9.91
N GLU A 381 1.87 -1.01 -10.63
CA GLU A 381 1.21 -0.87 -11.94
C GLU A 381 -0.05 0.00 -11.83
N MET A 382 -0.90 -0.25 -10.84
CA MET A 382 -2.09 0.55 -10.58
C MET A 382 -1.76 2.03 -10.38
N LEU A 383 -0.63 2.33 -9.72
CA LEU A 383 -0.17 3.71 -9.49
C LEU A 383 0.61 4.29 -10.69
N GLY A 384 0.98 3.48 -11.70
CA GLY A 384 1.85 3.89 -12.81
C GLY A 384 3.32 4.03 -12.39
N LEU A 385 3.76 3.23 -11.42
CA LEU A 385 5.10 3.27 -10.82
C LEU A 385 5.94 2.00 -11.11
N GLN A 386 5.48 1.14 -12.03
CA GLN A 386 6.07 -0.17 -12.34
C GLN A 386 7.54 -0.12 -12.79
N ASP A 387 8.01 1.04 -13.25
CA ASP A 387 9.42 1.23 -13.65
C ASP A 387 10.32 1.62 -12.46
N VAL A 388 9.72 2.01 -11.33
CA VAL A 388 10.44 2.54 -10.17
C VAL A 388 10.24 1.69 -8.92
N LYS A 389 9.07 1.07 -8.76
CA LYS A 389 8.64 0.33 -7.57
C LYS A 389 8.11 -1.06 -7.94
N GLY A 390 8.01 -1.93 -6.95
CA GLY A 390 7.32 -3.21 -7.05
C GLY A 390 8.04 -4.28 -7.87
N SER A 391 9.31 -4.06 -8.24
CA SER A 391 10.09 -5.02 -9.01
C SER A 391 11.57 -5.02 -8.60
N LEU A 392 12.28 -6.11 -8.94
CA LEU A 392 13.73 -6.21 -8.73
C LEU A 392 14.53 -5.84 -10.02
N LYS A 393 13.90 -5.14 -10.97
CA LYS A 393 14.56 -4.72 -12.22
C LYS A 393 15.68 -3.71 -11.94
N ALA A 394 16.69 -3.68 -12.80
CA ALA A 394 17.69 -2.62 -12.78
C ALA A 394 17.01 -1.23 -12.93
N ASP A 395 17.61 -0.24 -12.31
CA ASP A 395 17.12 1.15 -12.25
C ASP A 395 15.86 1.36 -11.40
N ALA A 396 15.19 0.29 -10.90
CA ALA A 396 14.16 0.43 -9.86
C ALA A 396 14.80 0.85 -8.52
N ASP A 397 14.00 1.43 -7.64
CA ASP A 397 14.44 1.75 -6.28
C ASP A 397 14.80 0.45 -5.53
N ALA A 398 15.93 0.44 -4.85
CA ALA A 398 16.40 -0.70 -4.07
C ALA A 398 15.65 -0.80 -2.73
N ASP A 399 14.33 -0.94 -2.83
CA ASP A 399 13.41 -1.24 -1.74
C ASP A 399 13.17 -2.75 -1.76
N LEU A 400 13.75 -3.48 -0.80
CA LEU A 400 13.84 -4.94 -0.84
C LEU A 400 13.45 -5.56 0.48
N LEU A 401 12.95 -6.79 0.41
CA LEU A 401 12.68 -7.64 1.57
C LEU A 401 13.42 -8.96 1.44
N VAL A 402 14.08 -9.36 2.50
CA VAL A 402 14.50 -10.75 2.69
C VAL A 402 13.40 -11.42 3.50
N LEU A 403 12.80 -12.46 2.92
CA LEU A 403 11.67 -13.18 3.49
C LEU A 403 12.03 -14.62 3.77
N ASP A 404 11.59 -15.12 4.93
CA ASP A 404 11.58 -16.53 5.24
C ASP A 404 10.19 -17.11 5.00
N ALA A 405 10.11 -18.25 4.30
CA ALA A 405 8.86 -18.91 3.98
C ALA A 405 8.71 -20.18 4.81
N ILE A 406 7.68 -20.23 5.63
CA ILE A 406 7.41 -21.34 6.53
C ILE A 406 6.08 -22.00 6.12
N GLU A 407 6.11 -23.33 5.93
CA GLU A 407 4.93 -24.15 5.76
C GLU A 407 4.81 -25.07 6.98
N GLY A 408 3.79 -24.84 7.80
CA GLY A 408 3.51 -25.64 8.99
C GLY A 408 2.90 -27.01 8.65
N GLU A 409 3.03 -27.96 9.55
CA GLU A 409 2.44 -29.31 9.42
C GLU A 409 0.91 -29.26 9.35
N ASP A 410 0.28 -28.24 9.88
CA ASP A 410 -1.17 -27.97 9.81
C ASP A 410 -1.61 -27.36 8.46
N GLY A 411 -0.68 -27.18 7.51
CA GLY A 411 -0.90 -26.55 6.21
C GLY A 411 -0.98 -25.02 6.25
N LYS A 412 -0.74 -24.41 7.40
CA LYS A 412 -0.64 -22.96 7.53
C LYS A 412 0.68 -22.50 6.93
N ARG A 413 0.61 -21.44 6.13
CA ARG A 413 1.76 -20.84 5.45
C ARG A 413 1.99 -19.43 5.96
N SER A 414 3.24 -19.08 6.22
CA SER A 414 3.60 -17.73 6.63
C SER A 414 4.88 -17.24 5.95
N LEU A 415 4.89 -15.96 5.63
CA LEU A 415 6.09 -15.24 5.24
C LEU A 415 6.52 -14.35 6.41
N ASN A 416 7.78 -14.44 6.80
CA ASN A 416 8.35 -13.61 7.85
C ASN A 416 9.35 -12.63 7.25
N VAL A 417 9.32 -11.38 7.70
CA VAL A 417 10.27 -10.35 7.29
C VAL A 417 11.54 -10.50 8.12
N GLU A 418 12.64 -10.87 7.46
CA GLU A 418 13.96 -11.01 8.08
C GLU A 418 14.78 -9.73 7.97
N GLN A 419 14.80 -9.14 6.77
CA GLN A 419 15.49 -7.88 6.54
C GLN A 419 14.65 -6.97 5.64
N VAL A 420 14.80 -5.67 5.88
CA VAL A 420 14.25 -4.64 4.99
C VAL A 420 15.35 -3.70 4.56
N TRP A 421 15.42 -3.50 3.25
CA TRP A 421 16.31 -2.54 2.62
C TRP A 421 15.48 -1.42 2.01
N LYS A 422 15.86 -0.18 2.29
CA LYS A 422 15.22 1.01 1.74
C LYS A 422 16.26 1.83 0.98
N PHE A 423 16.00 2.11 -0.30
CA PHE A 423 16.95 2.81 -1.16
C PHE A 423 18.38 2.26 -1.07
N GLY A 424 18.51 0.93 -1.09
CA GLY A 424 19.82 0.25 -1.06
C GLY A 424 20.55 0.26 0.28
N THR A 425 19.91 0.72 1.35
CA THR A 425 20.42 0.70 2.72
C THR A 425 19.56 -0.23 3.58
N LYS A 426 20.18 -1.12 4.35
CA LYS A 426 19.49 -1.97 5.30
C LYS A 426 18.94 -1.11 6.45
N VAL A 427 17.64 -1.17 6.68
CA VAL A 427 16.92 -0.38 7.70
C VAL A 427 16.23 -1.23 8.76
N PHE A 428 16.21 -2.54 8.56
CA PHE A 428 15.74 -3.52 9.54
C PHE A 428 16.43 -4.86 9.31
N ASP A 429 16.75 -5.53 10.42
CA ASP A 429 17.28 -6.89 10.47
C ASP A 429 16.70 -7.56 11.72
N ALA A 430 16.00 -8.68 11.56
CA ALA A 430 15.33 -9.37 12.67
C ALA A 430 16.32 -9.97 13.68
N ASP A 431 17.54 -10.29 13.23
CA ASP A 431 18.60 -10.86 14.08
C ASP A 431 19.44 -9.78 14.79
N ASP A 432 19.27 -8.49 14.47
CA ASP A 432 20.08 -7.41 15.03
C ASP A 432 19.27 -6.49 15.96
N GLU A 433 19.53 -6.64 17.26
CA GLU A 433 18.88 -5.86 18.32
C GLU A 433 19.13 -4.34 18.19
N THR A 434 20.15 -3.88 17.44
CA THR A 434 20.41 -2.45 17.23
C THR A 434 19.32 -1.78 16.41
N PHE A 435 18.55 -2.55 15.64
CA PHE A 435 17.32 -2.11 14.98
C PHE A 435 16.10 -2.17 15.92
N GLY A 436 16.31 -2.49 17.19
CA GLY A 436 15.32 -2.49 18.26
C GLY A 436 14.65 -1.12 18.47
N VAL A 437 13.51 -1.14 19.16
CA VAL A 437 12.56 -0.03 19.40
C VAL A 437 13.24 1.23 19.90
#